data_41b4257c340f45a7defc55d0aeead641
#
_entry.id   41b4257c340f45a7defc55d0aeead641
#
_cell.length_a   1.000
_cell.length_b   1.000
_cell.length_c   1.000
_cell.angle_alpha   90.00
_cell.angle_beta   90.00
_cell.angle_gamma   90.00
#
_symmetry.space_group_name_H-M   'P 1'
#
loop_
_entity.id
_entity.type
_entity.pdbx_description
1 polymer ?
#
loop_
_entity_poly.entity_id
_entity_poly.type
_entity_poly.pdbx_seq_one_letter_code
_entity_poly.pdbx_strand_id
1 'polypeptide(L)'
;MSPIILSITIIAYFMILFAISYIAGHKADNEGFFVGNRKSAWYIVAFAMIGSTISGVTFVSVPGMVQASGFSYLQMVLGFIVGQFIIAFILVPLFYRMNLISIYEYLENRFGASSYKTGAWFFFISKMLGAAVRLFLVCLTLQLLIFEPFHIPFIINVILTVLIVWLYTFRGGVKSLIWTDVLKTFCLVVSVVLCIYYIASSLHLNFSGLVSTISDSDLSKMFFFDDVNDKRYFFKQFLAGVFTVIAMNGLDQDMMQRNLSCKNFRDSQKNMITSGISQFFVILLFLMLGVLLYTFTARQGIENPGKSDELFPMIATGNYFPGIVGILFIIGLIASAYSAAGSALTALTTSFTVDILNAHKKDEAALSKIRKHVHIGMAFVMGIVIFVFNLLNNTSVIDAIYTLASYTYGPILGLFAFGIFTKKQVYDPYIPLVAILSPALCYVLQSNSEAWFDGYQISYELLILNAAFTFLGLCLLIKRKSSAAPINSSLIKKH
;
A
#
# COMPACT_ATOMS: atom_id res chain seq x y z
N MET A 1 -16.23 9.81 23.69
CA MET A 1 -17.35 8.87 23.33
C MET A 1 -17.38 7.72 24.32
N SER A 2 -18.57 7.13 24.64
CA SER A 2 -18.60 5.96 25.53
C SER A 2 -18.09 4.69 24.80
N PRO A 3 -17.33 3.79 25.46
CA PRO A 3 -16.86 2.53 24.86
C PRO A 3 -17.98 1.66 24.28
N ILE A 4 -19.19 1.76 24.88
CA ILE A 4 -20.37 1.00 24.42
C ILE A 4 -20.84 1.47 23.04
N ILE A 5 -20.98 2.80 22.85
CA ILE A 5 -21.41 3.38 21.55
C ILE A 5 -20.38 3.01 20.47
N LEU A 6 -19.11 3.07 20.81
CA LEU A 6 -18.02 2.70 19.91
C LEU A 6 -18.10 1.22 19.52
N SER A 7 -18.28 0.32 20.49
CA SER A 7 -18.43 -1.12 20.23
C SER A 7 -19.64 -1.43 19.33
N ILE A 8 -20.80 -0.81 19.58
CA ILE A 8 -21.99 -0.97 18.75
C ILE A 8 -21.72 -0.50 17.31
N THR A 9 -21.05 0.65 17.14
CA THR A 9 -20.70 1.21 15.83
C THR A 9 -19.79 0.27 15.04
N ILE A 10 -18.80 -0.30 15.70
CA ILE A 10 -17.85 -1.25 15.08
C ILE A 10 -18.54 -2.55 14.70
N ILE A 11 -19.40 -3.09 15.58
CA ILE A 11 -20.19 -4.30 15.28
C ILE A 11 -21.10 -4.05 14.07
N ALA A 12 -21.80 -2.90 14.01
CA ALA A 12 -22.64 -2.52 12.88
C ALA A 12 -21.84 -2.40 11.58
N TYR A 13 -20.65 -1.79 11.64
CA TYR A 13 -19.74 -1.73 10.49
C TYR A 13 -19.34 -3.13 9.99
N PHE A 14 -18.94 -4.03 10.89
CA PHE A 14 -18.60 -5.40 10.50
C PHE A 14 -19.79 -6.17 9.93
N MET A 15 -20.99 -6.00 10.46
CA MET A 15 -22.19 -6.61 9.87
C MET A 15 -22.39 -6.15 8.41
N ILE A 16 -22.23 -4.86 8.14
CA ILE A 16 -22.31 -4.30 6.78
C ILE A 16 -21.20 -4.87 5.90
N LEU A 17 -19.96 -4.93 6.40
CA LEU A 17 -18.82 -5.47 5.68
C LEU A 17 -19.02 -6.95 5.33
N PHE A 18 -19.52 -7.77 6.26
CA PHE A 18 -19.84 -9.18 6.01
C PHE A 18 -20.99 -9.33 5.01
N ALA A 19 -22.03 -8.51 5.09
CA ALA A 19 -23.13 -8.52 4.13
C ALA A 19 -22.64 -8.21 2.71
N ILE A 20 -21.84 -7.16 2.53
CA ILE A 20 -21.24 -6.79 1.24
C ILE A 20 -20.34 -7.92 0.73
N SER A 21 -19.48 -8.47 1.57
CA SER A 21 -18.58 -9.56 1.21
C SER A 21 -19.36 -10.82 0.79
N TYR A 22 -20.43 -11.16 1.51
CA TYR A 22 -21.27 -12.30 1.19
C TYR A 22 -21.99 -12.14 -0.16
N ILE A 23 -22.61 -10.96 -0.39
CA ILE A 23 -23.33 -10.66 -1.63
C ILE A 23 -22.36 -10.63 -2.83
N ALA A 24 -21.24 -9.91 -2.70
CA ALA A 24 -20.25 -9.78 -3.77
C ALA A 24 -19.48 -11.08 -4.03
N GLY A 25 -19.19 -11.86 -2.98
CA GLY A 25 -18.47 -13.12 -3.07
C GLY A 25 -19.35 -14.34 -3.40
N HIS A 26 -20.67 -14.17 -3.47
CA HIS A 26 -21.58 -15.26 -3.79
C HIS A 26 -21.30 -15.80 -5.21
N LYS A 27 -21.07 -17.12 -5.32
CA LYS A 27 -20.66 -17.80 -6.56
C LYS A 27 -19.29 -17.36 -7.13
N ALA A 28 -18.36 -16.87 -6.29
CA ALA A 28 -16.99 -16.63 -6.74
C ALA A 28 -16.26 -17.98 -6.91
N ASP A 29 -15.79 -18.22 -8.13
CA ASP A 29 -14.88 -19.31 -8.49
C ASP A 29 -13.41 -18.92 -8.23
N ASN A 30 -12.45 -19.73 -8.67
CA ASN A 30 -11.03 -19.41 -8.51
C ASN A 30 -10.64 -18.17 -9.31
N GLU A 31 -11.16 -17.97 -10.52
CA GLU A 31 -10.90 -16.77 -11.32
C GLU A 31 -11.48 -15.52 -10.65
N GLY A 32 -12.70 -15.63 -10.07
CA GLY A 32 -13.29 -14.56 -9.25
C GLY A 32 -12.46 -14.21 -8.03
N PHE A 33 -11.85 -15.19 -7.39
CA PHE A 33 -10.95 -14.97 -6.25
C PHE A 33 -9.65 -14.28 -6.66
N PHE A 34 -8.99 -14.73 -7.73
CA PHE A 34 -7.66 -14.23 -8.13
C PHE A 34 -7.73 -12.91 -8.91
N VAL A 35 -8.64 -12.76 -9.87
CA VAL A 35 -8.70 -11.60 -10.78
C VAL A 35 -10.10 -11.00 -10.97
N GLY A 36 -11.06 -11.31 -10.08
CA GLY A 36 -12.40 -10.74 -10.14
C GLY A 36 -13.18 -11.02 -11.42
N ASN A 37 -12.88 -12.14 -12.12
CA ASN A 37 -13.46 -12.55 -13.40
C ASN A 37 -13.26 -11.53 -14.54
N ARG A 38 -12.37 -10.53 -14.38
CA ARG A 38 -12.07 -9.46 -15.36
C ARG A 38 -13.35 -8.76 -15.88
N LYS A 39 -14.32 -8.49 -15.00
CA LYS A 39 -15.63 -7.88 -15.35
C LYS A 39 -15.90 -6.57 -14.62
N SER A 40 -14.97 -6.09 -13.81
CA SER A 40 -15.14 -4.88 -12.99
C SER A 40 -15.16 -3.62 -13.87
N ALA A 41 -16.08 -2.70 -13.56
CA ALA A 41 -16.13 -1.41 -14.22
C ALA A 41 -14.96 -0.53 -13.73
N TRP A 42 -14.23 0.09 -14.63
CA TRP A 42 -13.01 0.83 -14.34
C TRP A 42 -13.18 1.94 -13.31
N TYR A 43 -14.30 2.64 -13.31
CA TYR A 43 -14.58 3.73 -12.36
C TYR A 43 -14.83 3.23 -10.93
N ILE A 44 -15.42 2.02 -10.79
CA ILE A 44 -15.59 1.37 -9.47
C ILE A 44 -14.22 0.96 -8.94
N VAL A 45 -13.38 0.36 -9.80
CA VAL A 45 -12.02 -0.04 -9.44
C VAL A 45 -11.17 1.18 -9.10
N ALA A 46 -11.29 2.29 -9.87
CA ALA A 46 -10.57 3.53 -9.59
C ALA A 46 -10.93 4.10 -8.20
N PHE A 47 -12.22 4.16 -7.86
CA PHE A 47 -12.66 4.61 -6.55
C PHE A 47 -12.19 3.66 -5.43
N ALA A 48 -12.26 2.35 -5.64
CA ALA A 48 -11.72 1.36 -4.71
C ALA A 48 -10.21 1.49 -4.53
N MET A 49 -9.46 1.74 -5.62
CA MET A 49 -8.00 1.89 -5.58
C MET A 49 -7.55 3.14 -4.82
N ILE A 50 -8.30 4.25 -4.88
CA ILE A 50 -8.03 5.43 -4.02
C ILE A 50 -7.99 5.00 -2.56
N GLY A 51 -9.03 4.28 -2.11
CA GLY A 51 -9.07 3.76 -0.75
C GLY A 51 -7.97 2.74 -0.44
N SER A 52 -7.52 1.95 -1.42
CA SER A 52 -6.47 0.95 -1.20
C SER A 52 -5.08 1.58 -1.06
N THR A 53 -4.84 2.69 -1.75
CA THR A 53 -3.59 3.45 -1.65
C THR A 53 -3.53 4.31 -0.38
N ILE A 54 -4.69 4.79 0.09
CA ILE A 54 -4.81 5.54 1.34
C ILE A 54 -4.97 4.54 2.49
N SER A 55 -3.91 4.34 3.24
CA SER A 55 -3.93 3.48 4.43
C SER A 55 -4.49 4.24 5.65
N GLY A 56 -4.86 3.53 6.72
CA GLY A 56 -5.22 4.14 8.01
C GLY A 56 -4.08 4.98 8.59
N VAL A 57 -2.83 4.59 8.31
CA VAL A 57 -1.65 5.38 8.67
C VAL A 57 -1.67 6.71 7.92
N THR A 58 -1.86 6.71 6.60
CA THR A 58 -1.96 7.94 5.80
C THR A 58 -3.09 8.86 6.31
N PHE A 59 -4.24 8.28 6.66
CA PHE A 59 -5.40 9.01 7.15
C PHE A 59 -5.14 9.79 8.45
N VAL A 60 -4.35 9.20 9.35
CA VAL A 60 -4.00 9.80 10.65
C VAL A 60 -2.77 10.70 10.54
N SER A 61 -1.74 10.23 9.86
CA SER A 61 -0.41 10.84 9.90
C SER A 61 -0.24 12.00 8.94
N VAL A 62 -0.93 11.99 7.76
CA VAL A 62 -0.79 13.11 6.81
C VAL A 62 -1.27 14.44 7.39
N PRO A 63 -2.43 14.52 8.08
CA PRO A 63 -2.80 15.76 8.78
C PRO A 63 -1.80 16.13 9.89
N GLY A 64 -1.31 15.15 10.65
CA GLY A 64 -0.40 15.39 11.77
C GLY A 64 0.99 15.90 11.35
N MET A 65 1.54 15.42 10.23
CA MET A 65 2.88 15.77 9.77
C MET A 65 3.03 17.22 9.29
N VAL A 66 1.92 17.93 9.03
CA VAL A 66 1.91 19.28 8.44
C VAL A 66 2.75 20.27 9.26
N GLN A 67 2.76 20.18 10.59
CA GLN A 67 3.57 21.06 11.43
C GLN A 67 5.07 20.95 11.15
N ALA A 68 5.56 19.73 10.92
CA ALA A 68 6.99 19.50 10.71
C ALA A 68 7.41 19.62 9.25
N SER A 69 6.52 19.28 8.31
CA SER A 69 6.89 19.13 6.90
C SER A 69 6.14 20.06 5.93
N GLY A 70 5.18 20.84 6.43
CA GLY A 70 4.30 21.62 5.55
C GLY A 70 3.56 20.72 4.57
N PHE A 71 3.36 21.22 3.36
CA PHE A 71 2.75 20.46 2.26
C PHE A 71 3.79 19.71 1.40
N SER A 72 5.01 19.51 1.89
CA SER A 72 6.07 18.83 1.10
C SER A 72 5.68 17.45 0.59
N TYR A 73 4.79 16.75 1.30
CA TYR A 73 4.30 15.44 0.86
C TYR A 73 3.58 15.49 -0.50
N LEU A 74 3.00 16.65 -0.91
CA LEU A 74 2.44 16.81 -2.25
C LEU A 74 3.48 16.70 -3.36
N GLN A 75 4.74 17.04 -3.10
CA GLN A 75 5.82 16.86 -4.07
C GLN A 75 6.00 15.36 -4.42
N MET A 76 5.93 14.50 -3.38
CA MET A 76 5.96 13.04 -3.57
C MET A 76 4.70 12.55 -4.31
N VAL A 77 3.53 13.10 -4.01
CA VAL A 77 2.26 12.74 -4.66
C VAL A 77 2.23 13.18 -6.13
N LEU A 78 2.87 14.30 -6.49
CA LEU A 78 3.12 14.65 -7.90
C LEU A 78 3.96 13.59 -8.61
N GLY A 79 4.97 13.06 -7.93
CA GLY A 79 5.73 11.89 -8.41
C GLY A 79 4.84 10.66 -8.59
N PHE A 80 3.88 10.41 -7.68
CA PHE A 80 2.92 9.29 -7.84
C PHE A 80 2.13 9.40 -9.14
N ILE A 81 1.68 10.60 -9.52
CA ILE A 81 0.95 10.80 -10.79
C ILE A 81 1.81 10.35 -11.98
N VAL A 82 3.06 10.82 -12.04
CA VAL A 82 3.98 10.42 -13.12
C VAL A 82 4.22 8.90 -13.12
N GLY A 83 4.45 8.31 -11.95
CA GLY A 83 4.61 6.86 -11.82
C GLY A 83 3.36 6.08 -12.25
N GLN A 84 2.15 6.57 -11.95
CA GLN A 84 0.89 5.97 -12.42
C GLN A 84 0.77 6.00 -13.95
N PHE A 85 1.21 7.07 -14.62
CA PHE A 85 1.30 7.09 -16.09
C PHE A 85 2.28 6.03 -16.61
N ILE A 86 3.44 5.89 -16.00
CA ILE A 86 4.42 4.84 -16.37
C ILE A 86 3.80 3.45 -16.22
N ILE A 87 3.12 3.17 -15.10
CA ILE A 87 2.41 1.90 -14.90
C ILE A 87 1.36 1.69 -15.98
N ALA A 88 0.50 2.70 -16.23
CA ALA A 88 -0.61 2.61 -17.16
C ALA A 88 -0.15 2.34 -18.60
N PHE A 89 0.95 2.93 -19.04
CA PHE A 89 1.38 2.82 -20.44
C PHE A 89 2.47 1.77 -20.69
N ILE A 90 3.20 1.34 -19.67
CA ILE A 90 4.27 0.33 -19.80
C ILE A 90 3.85 -1.01 -19.18
N LEU A 91 3.50 -1.04 -17.89
CA LEU A 91 3.27 -2.29 -17.18
C LEU A 91 1.90 -2.92 -17.49
N VAL A 92 0.84 -2.13 -17.51
CA VAL A 92 -0.52 -2.62 -17.77
C VAL A 92 -0.63 -3.30 -19.14
N PRO A 93 -0.19 -2.70 -20.27
CA PRO A 93 -0.21 -3.38 -21.56
C PRO A 93 0.63 -4.66 -21.58
N LEU A 94 1.78 -4.67 -20.89
CA LEU A 94 2.64 -5.84 -20.79
C LEU A 94 1.90 -7.01 -20.11
N PHE A 95 1.30 -6.77 -18.96
CA PHE A 95 0.61 -7.80 -18.18
C PHE A 95 -0.65 -8.34 -18.85
N TYR A 96 -1.42 -7.46 -19.54
CA TYR A 96 -2.59 -7.89 -20.31
C TYR A 96 -2.22 -8.74 -21.53
N ARG A 97 -1.14 -8.37 -22.27
CA ARG A 97 -0.65 -9.16 -23.43
C ARG A 97 -0.23 -10.56 -23.03
N MET A 98 0.37 -10.71 -21.85
CA MET A 98 0.82 -12.00 -21.33
C MET A 98 -0.27 -12.77 -20.60
N ASN A 99 -1.46 -12.19 -20.42
CA ASN A 99 -2.61 -12.78 -19.71
C ASN A 99 -2.26 -13.32 -18.32
N LEU A 100 -1.42 -12.62 -17.57
CA LEU A 100 -0.87 -13.07 -16.29
C LEU A 100 -1.95 -13.16 -15.21
N ILE A 101 -1.83 -14.15 -14.33
CA ILE A 101 -2.52 -14.25 -13.04
C ILE A 101 -1.64 -13.62 -11.97
N SER A 102 -0.36 -13.97 -11.95
CA SER A 102 0.66 -13.33 -11.14
C SER A 102 1.57 -12.48 -12.01
N ILE A 103 1.84 -11.23 -11.59
CA ILE A 103 2.75 -10.34 -12.31
C ILE A 103 4.18 -10.90 -12.35
N TYR A 104 4.55 -11.75 -11.40
CA TYR A 104 5.89 -12.35 -11.31
C TYR A 104 6.16 -13.41 -12.37
N GLU A 105 5.11 -14.01 -13.00
CA GLU A 105 5.25 -14.87 -14.18
C GLU A 105 6.00 -14.17 -15.33
N TYR A 106 5.98 -12.82 -15.38
CA TYR A 106 6.81 -12.06 -16.30
C TYR A 106 8.30 -12.37 -16.13
N LEU A 107 8.77 -12.49 -14.88
CA LEU A 107 10.18 -12.80 -14.60
C LEU A 107 10.55 -14.22 -15.04
N GLU A 108 9.62 -15.19 -14.92
CA GLU A 108 9.83 -16.55 -15.40
C GLU A 108 10.05 -16.57 -16.92
N ASN A 109 9.16 -15.91 -17.65
CA ASN A 109 9.22 -15.83 -19.11
C ASN A 109 10.43 -15.04 -19.62
N ARG A 110 10.92 -14.09 -18.80
CA ARG A 110 12.03 -13.20 -19.20
C ARG A 110 13.39 -13.74 -18.85
N PHE A 111 13.55 -14.38 -17.71
CA PHE A 111 14.83 -14.82 -17.16
C PHE A 111 14.86 -16.31 -16.84
N GLY A 112 13.87 -16.79 -16.07
CA GLY A 112 13.73 -18.18 -15.65
C GLY A 112 13.08 -18.33 -14.27
N ALA A 113 13.05 -19.59 -13.81
CA ALA A 113 12.34 -19.98 -12.59
C ALA A 113 12.93 -19.37 -11.30
N SER A 114 14.26 -19.16 -11.25
CA SER A 114 14.91 -18.58 -10.06
C SER A 114 14.51 -17.12 -9.88
N SER A 115 14.46 -16.34 -10.97
CA SER A 115 13.99 -14.95 -10.97
C SER A 115 12.52 -14.83 -10.55
N TYR A 116 11.68 -15.71 -11.10
CA TYR A 116 10.26 -15.79 -10.76
C TYR A 116 10.06 -15.97 -9.26
N LYS A 117 10.69 -17.02 -8.70
CA LYS A 117 10.59 -17.31 -7.27
C LYS A 117 11.21 -16.21 -6.41
N THR A 118 12.29 -15.58 -6.86
CA THR A 118 12.91 -14.47 -6.15
C THR A 118 11.94 -13.29 -6.03
N GLY A 119 11.33 -12.87 -7.14
CA GLY A 119 10.31 -11.80 -7.13
C GLY A 119 9.12 -12.13 -6.22
N ALA A 120 8.59 -13.35 -6.32
CA ALA A 120 7.48 -13.81 -5.50
C ALA A 120 7.81 -13.85 -4.00
N TRP A 121 9.00 -14.30 -3.59
CA TRP A 121 9.43 -14.32 -2.21
C TRP A 121 9.67 -12.92 -1.64
N PHE A 122 10.31 -12.02 -2.41
CA PHE A 122 10.48 -10.63 -1.97
C PHE A 122 9.14 -9.92 -1.79
N PHE A 123 8.20 -10.11 -2.72
CA PHE A 123 6.83 -9.63 -2.56
C PHE A 123 6.17 -10.22 -1.32
N PHE A 124 6.25 -11.53 -1.13
CA PHE A 124 5.65 -12.23 0.00
C PHE A 124 6.11 -11.63 1.34
N ILE A 125 7.42 -11.49 1.52
CA ILE A 125 8.01 -10.91 2.74
C ILE A 125 7.56 -9.46 2.92
N SER A 126 7.68 -8.65 1.87
CA SER A 126 7.29 -7.24 1.90
C SER A 126 5.83 -7.05 2.26
N LYS A 127 4.95 -7.80 1.61
CA LYS A 127 3.50 -7.68 1.80
C LYS A 127 3.06 -8.18 3.16
N MET A 128 3.62 -9.29 3.64
CA MET A 128 3.33 -9.83 4.96
C MET A 128 3.73 -8.85 6.07
N LEU A 129 4.97 -8.36 6.03
CA LEU A 129 5.47 -7.40 7.01
C LEU A 129 4.70 -6.08 6.94
N GLY A 130 4.55 -5.50 5.76
CA GLY A 130 3.84 -4.23 5.59
C GLY A 130 2.36 -4.28 5.97
N ALA A 131 1.68 -5.41 5.74
CA ALA A 131 0.29 -5.60 6.17
C ALA A 131 0.18 -5.79 7.68
N ALA A 132 1.06 -6.59 8.27
CA ALA A 132 1.08 -6.83 9.71
C ALA A 132 1.35 -5.55 10.50
N VAL A 133 2.31 -4.71 10.06
CA VAL A 133 2.61 -3.42 10.69
C VAL A 133 1.43 -2.45 10.64
N ARG A 134 0.72 -2.40 9.51
CA ARG A 134 -0.50 -1.56 9.39
C ARG A 134 -1.63 -2.07 10.28
N LEU A 135 -1.82 -3.39 10.34
CA LEU A 135 -2.86 -3.99 11.17
C LEU A 135 -2.54 -3.87 12.66
N PHE A 136 -1.26 -3.91 13.03
CA PHE A 136 -0.79 -3.65 14.39
C PHE A 136 -1.26 -2.29 14.92
N LEU A 137 -1.15 -1.21 14.11
CA LEU A 137 -1.60 0.12 14.52
C LEU A 137 -3.08 0.13 14.89
N VAL A 138 -3.88 -0.64 14.16
CA VAL A 138 -5.33 -0.76 14.46
C VAL A 138 -5.58 -1.63 15.67
N CYS A 139 -4.84 -2.72 15.83
CA CYS A 139 -4.91 -3.51 17.07
C CYS A 139 -4.57 -2.64 18.29
N LEU A 140 -3.57 -1.74 18.20
CA LEU A 140 -3.28 -0.79 19.28
C LEU A 140 -4.46 0.16 19.54
N THR A 141 -5.03 0.74 18.49
CA THR A 141 -6.17 1.66 18.61
C THR A 141 -7.38 0.95 19.23
N LEU A 142 -7.69 -0.26 18.76
CA LEU A 142 -8.77 -1.08 19.33
C LEU A 142 -8.48 -1.50 20.77
N GLN A 143 -7.21 -1.78 21.09
CA GLN A 143 -6.80 -2.11 22.46
C GLN A 143 -7.13 -0.96 23.40
N LEU A 144 -6.65 0.23 23.10
CA LEU A 144 -6.85 1.41 23.95
C LEU A 144 -8.32 1.81 24.08
N LEU A 145 -9.08 1.77 22.98
CA LEU A 145 -10.44 2.30 22.97
C LEU A 145 -11.50 1.28 23.40
N ILE A 146 -11.26 -0.02 23.24
CA ILE A 146 -12.28 -1.06 23.47
C ILE A 146 -11.80 -2.14 24.43
N PHE A 147 -10.67 -2.79 24.15
CA PHE A 147 -10.29 -4.01 24.85
C PHE A 147 -9.73 -3.74 26.25
N GLU A 148 -8.93 -2.67 26.40
CA GLU A 148 -8.33 -2.31 27.69
C GLU A 148 -9.39 -1.92 28.76
N PRO A 149 -10.45 -1.14 28.44
CA PRO A 149 -11.54 -0.88 29.37
C PRO A 149 -12.27 -2.13 29.88
N PHE A 150 -12.21 -3.24 29.12
CA PHE A 150 -12.77 -4.55 29.51
C PHE A 150 -11.72 -5.53 30.03
N HIS A 151 -10.47 -5.06 30.26
CA HIS A 151 -9.33 -5.89 30.72
C HIS A 151 -9.01 -7.08 29.80
N ILE A 152 -9.26 -6.95 28.49
CA ILE A 152 -9.00 -7.99 27.50
C ILE A 152 -7.54 -7.89 27.03
N PRO A 153 -6.75 -8.98 27.10
CA PRO A 153 -5.35 -8.98 26.68
C PRO A 153 -5.17 -8.72 25.18
N PHE A 154 -4.07 -8.05 24.80
CA PHE A 154 -3.73 -7.71 23.40
C PHE A 154 -3.75 -8.91 22.44
N ILE A 155 -3.33 -10.09 22.91
CA ILE A 155 -3.34 -11.30 22.08
C ILE A 155 -4.76 -11.69 21.61
N ILE A 156 -5.78 -11.51 22.45
CA ILE A 156 -7.17 -11.80 22.09
C ILE A 156 -7.65 -10.82 21.03
N ASN A 157 -7.31 -9.54 21.16
CA ASN A 157 -7.58 -8.52 20.14
C ASN A 157 -6.96 -8.91 18.80
N VAL A 158 -5.68 -9.30 18.76
CA VAL A 158 -5.01 -9.75 17.53
C VAL A 158 -5.72 -10.95 16.92
N ILE A 159 -6.06 -11.96 17.70
CA ILE A 159 -6.77 -13.16 17.24
C ILE A 159 -8.13 -12.79 16.63
N LEU A 160 -8.93 -11.96 17.30
CA LEU A 160 -10.24 -11.52 16.82
C LEU A 160 -10.11 -10.70 15.54
N THR A 161 -9.15 -9.77 15.50
CA THR A 161 -8.87 -8.93 14.33
C THR A 161 -8.52 -9.77 13.11
N VAL A 162 -7.57 -10.70 13.24
CA VAL A 162 -7.15 -11.59 12.15
C VAL A 162 -8.26 -12.53 11.73
N LEU A 163 -9.05 -13.07 12.70
CA LEU A 163 -10.21 -13.90 12.40
C LEU A 163 -11.27 -13.16 11.57
N ILE A 164 -11.57 -11.91 11.90
CA ILE A 164 -12.51 -11.08 11.14
C ILE A 164 -11.98 -10.89 9.70
N VAL A 165 -10.69 -10.54 9.55
CA VAL A 165 -10.06 -10.38 8.21
C VAL A 165 -10.19 -11.67 7.40
N TRP A 166 -9.87 -12.81 7.99
CA TRP A 166 -9.97 -14.11 7.33
C TRP A 166 -11.41 -14.43 6.91
N LEU A 167 -12.39 -14.22 7.80
CA LEU A 167 -13.80 -14.55 7.55
C LEU A 167 -14.37 -13.80 6.34
N TYR A 168 -14.15 -12.47 6.22
CA TYR A 168 -14.76 -11.74 5.12
C TYR A 168 -14.02 -11.91 3.78
N THR A 169 -12.75 -12.35 3.80
CA THR A 169 -11.97 -12.56 2.57
C THR A 169 -12.02 -14.00 2.06
N PHE A 170 -12.43 -14.95 2.90
CA PHE A 170 -12.36 -16.39 2.64
C PHE A 170 -13.03 -16.86 1.35
N ARG A 171 -14.18 -16.28 0.98
CA ARG A 171 -14.96 -16.67 -0.20
C ARG A 171 -14.73 -15.81 -1.42
N GLY A 172 -14.77 -14.50 -1.24
CA GLY A 172 -14.90 -13.54 -2.34
C GLY A 172 -13.59 -13.06 -2.94
N GLY A 173 -12.48 -13.15 -2.22
CA GLY A 173 -11.18 -12.65 -2.70
C GLY A 173 -11.28 -11.23 -3.27
N VAL A 174 -10.67 -10.99 -4.44
CA VAL A 174 -10.63 -9.68 -5.11
C VAL A 174 -12.01 -9.12 -5.40
N LYS A 175 -12.97 -9.97 -5.76
CA LYS A 175 -14.33 -9.51 -6.11
C LYS A 175 -15.05 -8.86 -4.94
N SER A 176 -14.89 -9.37 -3.72
CA SER A 176 -15.47 -8.75 -2.52
C SER A 176 -14.67 -7.53 -2.07
N LEU A 177 -13.33 -7.55 -2.22
CA LEU A 177 -12.46 -6.47 -1.81
C LEU A 177 -12.78 -5.15 -2.52
N ILE A 178 -13.07 -5.17 -3.81
CA ILE A 178 -13.41 -3.96 -4.57
C ILE A 178 -14.60 -3.22 -3.93
N TRP A 179 -15.64 -3.94 -3.54
CA TRP A 179 -16.82 -3.32 -2.94
C TRP A 179 -16.62 -2.86 -1.49
N THR A 180 -15.83 -3.62 -0.72
CA THR A 180 -15.47 -3.19 0.65
C THR A 180 -14.54 -1.97 0.62
N ASP A 181 -13.66 -1.86 -0.38
CA ASP A 181 -12.81 -0.69 -0.58
C ASP A 181 -13.60 0.55 -1.00
N VAL A 182 -14.68 0.40 -1.77
CA VAL A 182 -15.61 1.50 -2.09
C VAL A 182 -16.24 2.07 -0.82
N LEU A 183 -16.78 1.21 0.06
CA LEU A 183 -17.35 1.64 1.34
C LEU A 183 -16.31 2.37 2.20
N LYS A 184 -15.11 1.82 2.32
CA LYS A 184 -14.00 2.42 3.03
C LYS A 184 -13.68 3.82 2.51
N THR A 185 -13.47 3.95 1.21
CA THR A 185 -13.12 5.23 0.57
C THR A 185 -14.16 6.30 0.85
N PHE A 186 -15.43 5.92 0.76
CA PHE A 186 -16.54 6.81 1.10
C PHE A 186 -16.47 7.28 2.56
N CYS A 187 -16.32 6.36 3.52
CA CYS A 187 -16.24 6.71 4.94
C CYS A 187 -15.04 7.62 5.25
N LEU A 188 -13.88 7.34 4.64
CA LEU A 188 -12.66 8.14 4.83
C LEU A 188 -12.85 9.59 4.36
N VAL A 189 -13.31 9.75 3.12
CA VAL A 189 -13.48 11.10 2.51
C VAL A 189 -14.55 11.90 3.25
N VAL A 190 -15.69 11.29 3.56
CA VAL A 190 -16.77 11.95 4.29
C VAL A 190 -16.32 12.39 5.69
N SER A 191 -15.54 11.54 6.39
CA SER A 191 -14.99 11.90 7.71
C SER A 191 -14.12 13.16 7.64
N VAL A 192 -13.22 13.25 6.67
CA VAL A 192 -12.33 14.41 6.49
C VAL A 192 -13.13 15.67 6.16
N VAL A 193 -14.06 15.58 5.21
CA VAL A 193 -14.90 16.72 4.81
C VAL A 193 -15.73 17.25 5.98
N LEU A 194 -16.31 16.35 6.79
CA LEU A 194 -17.06 16.76 7.98
C LEU A 194 -16.15 17.39 9.03
N CYS A 195 -14.95 16.86 9.27
CA CYS A 195 -14.00 17.49 10.17
C CYS A 195 -13.66 18.92 9.71
N ILE A 196 -13.34 19.12 8.43
CA ILE A 196 -13.07 20.45 7.86
C ILE A 196 -14.26 21.38 8.08
N TYR A 197 -15.49 20.90 7.79
CA TYR A 197 -16.71 21.67 7.98
C TYR A 197 -16.92 22.11 9.44
N TYR A 198 -16.79 21.20 10.40
CA TYR A 198 -17.00 21.53 11.82
C TYR A 198 -15.89 22.39 12.39
N ILE A 199 -14.63 22.23 11.96
CA ILE A 199 -13.54 23.14 12.32
C ILE A 199 -13.84 24.54 11.78
N ALA A 200 -14.18 24.67 10.50
CA ALA A 200 -14.50 25.95 9.88
C ALA A 200 -15.70 26.63 10.57
N SER A 201 -16.74 25.87 10.89
CA SER A 201 -17.91 26.36 11.64
C SER A 201 -17.53 26.83 13.06
N SER A 202 -16.73 26.06 13.78
CA SER A 202 -16.25 26.42 15.14
C SER A 202 -15.36 27.66 15.16
N LEU A 203 -14.60 27.89 14.10
CA LEU A 203 -13.74 29.05 13.93
C LEU A 203 -14.46 30.24 13.25
N HIS A 204 -15.78 30.12 12.98
CA HIS A 204 -16.60 31.11 12.28
C HIS A 204 -16.02 31.52 10.91
N LEU A 205 -15.41 30.58 10.19
CA LEU A 205 -14.84 30.81 8.88
C LEU A 205 -15.91 30.58 7.80
N ASN A 206 -16.06 31.55 6.91
CA ASN A 206 -16.75 31.34 5.64
C ASN A 206 -15.79 30.66 4.63
N PHE A 207 -16.24 30.34 3.43
CA PHE A 207 -15.42 29.67 2.43
C PHE A 207 -14.15 30.46 2.08
N SER A 208 -14.25 31.78 1.92
CA SER A 208 -13.08 32.64 1.66
C SER A 208 -12.12 32.66 2.84
N GLY A 209 -12.65 32.77 4.08
CA GLY A 209 -11.85 32.69 5.30
C GLY A 209 -11.18 31.34 5.51
N LEU A 210 -11.82 30.24 5.09
CA LEU A 210 -11.21 28.91 5.10
C LEU A 210 -10.03 28.85 4.14
N VAL A 211 -10.21 29.32 2.90
CA VAL A 211 -9.15 29.34 1.89
C VAL A 211 -7.98 30.23 2.35
N SER A 212 -8.26 31.44 2.83
CA SER A 212 -7.20 32.33 3.31
C SER A 212 -6.46 31.78 4.53
N THR A 213 -7.18 31.18 5.50
CA THR A 213 -6.53 30.52 6.65
C THR A 213 -5.56 29.43 6.24
N ILE A 214 -5.85 28.70 5.16
CA ILE A 214 -4.97 27.65 4.65
C ILE A 214 -3.85 28.26 3.81
N SER A 215 -4.16 29.16 2.84
CA SER A 215 -3.17 29.71 1.91
C SER A 215 -2.12 30.59 2.59
N ASP A 216 -2.51 31.36 3.61
CA ASP A 216 -1.65 32.31 4.29
C ASP A 216 -0.84 31.67 5.43
N SER A 217 -1.09 30.39 5.71
CA SER A 217 -0.35 29.64 6.73
C SER A 217 1.04 29.24 6.24
N ASP A 218 2.06 29.48 7.05
CA ASP A 218 3.43 28.97 6.81
C ASP A 218 3.46 27.44 6.69
N LEU A 219 2.49 26.74 7.29
CA LEU A 219 2.34 25.30 7.20
C LEU A 219 1.91 24.81 5.80
N SER A 220 1.47 25.71 4.92
CA SER A 220 1.04 25.38 3.56
C SER A 220 2.16 25.46 2.52
N LYS A 221 3.41 25.72 2.93
CA LYS A 221 4.55 25.70 2.00
C LYS A 221 4.68 24.33 1.35
N MET A 222 4.56 24.29 0.00
CA MET A 222 4.55 23.05 -0.76
C MET A 222 5.93 22.73 -1.34
N PHE A 223 6.64 23.70 -1.90
CA PHE A 223 7.85 23.47 -2.67
C PHE A 223 9.11 23.88 -1.90
N PHE A 224 10.08 22.96 -1.87
CA PHE A 224 11.36 23.10 -1.16
C PHE A 224 12.50 22.86 -2.15
N PHE A 225 13.11 23.95 -2.66
CA PHE A 225 14.21 23.90 -3.62
C PHE A 225 15.54 24.42 -3.05
N ASP A 226 15.54 24.93 -1.83
CA ASP A 226 16.64 25.74 -1.30
C ASP A 226 17.82 24.89 -0.80
N ASP A 227 17.54 23.72 -0.19
CA ASP A 227 18.56 22.85 0.42
C ASP A 227 18.43 21.40 -0.07
N VAL A 228 19.48 20.93 -0.75
CA VAL A 228 19.55 19.54 -1.25
C VAL A 228 19.65 18.52 -0.10
N ASN A 229 20.18 18.90 1.06
CA ASN A 229 20.28 18.01 2.23
C ASN A 229 18.94 17.88 2.98
N ASP A 230 18.02 18.84 2.81
CA ASP A 230 16.68 18.74 3.41
C ASP A 230 15.93 17.50 2.88
N LYS A 231 15.33 16.74 3.80
CA LYS A 231 14.46 15.60 3.45
C LYS A 231 13.26 16.02 2.58
N ARG A 232 12.84 17.29 2.67
CA ARG A 232 11.73 17.87 1.90
C ARG A 232 12.15 18.39 0.53
N TYR A 233 13.43 18.30 0.14
CA TYR A 233 13.90 18.77 -1.16
C TYR A 233 13.11 18.19 -2.32
N PHE A 234 12.65 19.07 -3.25
CA PHE A 234 11.69 18.70 -4.30
C PHE A 234 12.08 17.46 -5.10
N PHE A 235 13.29 17.42 -5.65
CA PHE A 235 13.68 16.30 -6.50
C PHE A 235 13.81 14.98 -5.75
N LYS A 236 14.21 15.01 -4.46
CA LYS A 236 14.21 13.80 -3.61
C LYS A 236 12.79 13.24 -3.46
N GLN A 237 11.86 14.10 -3.03
CA GLN A 237 10.46 13.70 -2.81
C GLN A 237 9.77 13.27 -4.10
N PHE A 238 9.93 14.04 -5.17
CA PHE A 238 9.32 13.77 -6.46
C PHE A 238 9.81 12.44 -7.06
N LEU A 239 11.14 12.24 -7.15
CA LEU A 239 11.70 11.00 -7.70
C LEU A 239 11.39 9.81 -6.80
N ALA A 240 11.49 9.96 -5.47
CA ALA A 240 11.06 8.93 -4.54
C ALA A 240 9.59 8.56 -4.79
N GLY A 241 8.71 9.53 -5.02
CA GLY A 241 7.31 9.30 -5.36
C GLY A 241 7.13 8.48 -6.62
N VAL A 242 7.80 8.86 -7.72
CA VAL A 242 7.73 8.13 -9.00
C VAL A 242 8.09 6.66 -8.81
N PHE A 243 9.22 6.38 -8.19
CA PHE A 243 9.70 5.00 -8.05
C PHE A 243 8.92 4.21 -6.98
N THR A 244 8.49 4.87 -5.90
CA THR A 244 7.65 4.23 -4.87
C THR A 244 6.34 3.74 -5.45
N VAL A 245 5.64 4.56 -6.25
CA VAL A 245 4.37 4.12 -6.82
C VAL A 245 4.55 3.05 -7.88
N ILE A 246 5.62 3.11 -8.69
CA ILE A 246 5.94 2.03 -9.63
C ILE A 246 6.16 0.72 -8.87
N ALA A 247 6.91 0.74 -7.77
CA ALA A 247 7.19 -0.44 -6.97
C ALA A 247 5.95 -0.94 -6.22
N MET A 248 5.28 -0.07 -5.45
CA MET A 248 4.21 -0.47 -4.54
C MET A 248 2.81 -0.58 -5.18
N ASN A 249 2.61 -0.03 -6.39
CA ASN A 249 1.36 -0.18 -7.14
C ASN A 249 1.56 -1.00 -8.42
N GLY A 250 2.63 -0.73 -9.18
CA GLY A 250 2.87 -1.38 -10.47
C GLY A 250 3.48 -2.78 -10.35
N LEU A 251 4.31 -3.01 -9.34
CA LEU A 251 5.00 -4.28 -9.10
C LEU A 251 4.52 -4.98 -7.83
N ASP A 252 3.39 -4.56 -7.29
CA ASP A 252 2.70 -5.19 -6.17
C ASP A 252 1.51 -6.02 -6.68
N GLN A 253 1.52 -7.32 -6.38
CA GLN A 253 0.48 -8.25 -6.83
C GLN A 253 -0.92 -7.84 -6.34
N ASP A 254 -1.04 -7.31 -5.12
CA ASP A 254 -2.31 -6.88 -4.54
C ASP A 254 -2.94 -5.72 -5.34
N MET A 255 -2.14 -4.71 -5.67
CA MET A 255 -2.62 -3.55 -6.45
C MET A 255 -2.90 -3.93 -7.90
N MET A 256 -2.00 -4.70 -8.52
CA MET A 256 -2.18 -5.13 -9.91
C MET A 256 -3.32 -6.15 -10.08
N GLN A 257 -3.55 -7.02 -9.12
CA GLN A 257 -4.65 -7.98 -9.11
C GLN A 257 -6.02 -7.28 -9.19
N ARG A 258 -6.21 -6.15 -8.49
CA ARG A 258 -7.41 -5.30 -8.62
C ARG A 258 -7.46 -4.62 -9.97
N ASN A 259 -6.35 -4.04 -10.41
CA ASN A 259 -6.29 -3.36 -11.69
C ASN A 259 -6.59 -4.32 -12.86
N LEU A 260 -6.05 -5.54 -12.83
CA LEU A 260 -6.30 -6.59 -13.81
C LEU A 260 -7.73 -7.17 -13.74
N SER A 261 -8.55 -6.80 -12.74
CA SER A 261 -9.99 -7.14 -12.70
C SER A 261 -10.83 -6.33 -13.69
N CYS A 262 -10.30 -5.25 -14.27
CA CYS A 262 -10.94 -4.48 -15.32
C CYS A 262 -11.13 -5.32 -16.59
N LYS A 263 -12.14 -4.98 -17.41
CA LYS A 263 -12.53 -5.74 -18.60
C LYS A 263 -11.41 -5.84 -19.66
N ASN A 264 -10.61 -4.82 -19.79
CA ASN A 264 -9.56 -4.71 -20.80
C ASN A 264 -8.46 -3.75 -20.34
N PHE A 265 -7.33 -3.74 -21.06
CA PHE A 265 -6.19 -2.92 -20.71
C PHE A 265 -6.47 -1.40 -20.76
N ARG A 266 -7.36 -0.92 -21.66
CA ARG A 266 -7.74 0.49 -21.74
C ARG A 266 -8.51 0.95 -20.51
N ASP A 267 -9.43 0.12 -20.03
CA ASP A 267 -10.16 0.38 -18.79
C ASP A 267 -9.23 0.37 -17.59
N SER A 268 -8.26 -0.54 -17.58
CA SER A 268 -7.21 -0.62 -16.58
C SER A 268 -6.31 0.64 -16.59
N GLN A 269 -5.96 1.16 -17.78
CA GLN A 269 -5.22 2.43 -17.92
C GLN A 269 -6.03 3.61 -17.36
N LYS A 270 -7.32 3.72 -17.73
CA LYS A 270 -8.22 4.75 -17.19
C LYS A 270 -8.29 4.68 -15.67
N ASN A 271 -8.45 3.46 -15.11
CA ASN A 271 -8.42 3.24 -13.68
C ASN A 271 -7.14 3.80 -13.04
N MET A 272 -5.96 3.42 -13.54
CA MET A 272 -4.67 3.84 -12.97
C MET A 272 -4.51 5.36 -12.99
N ILE A 273 -4.79 6.00 -14.12
CA ILE A 273 -4.65 7.45 -14.27
C ILE A 273 -5.65 8.19 -13.36
N THR A 274 -6.93 7.79 -13.39
CA THR A 274 -7.96 8.44 -12.59
C THR A 274 -7.71 8.28 -11.10
N SER A 275 -7.31 7.09 -10.64
CA SER A 275 -6.99 6.87 -9.23
C SER A 275 -5.78 7.71 -8.78
N GLY A 276 -4.73 7.83 -9.61
CA GLY A 276 -3.56 8.65 -9.30
C GLY A 276 -3.89 10.15 -9.17
N ILE A 277 -4.65 10.69 -10.13
CA ILE A 277 -5.09 12.10 -10.09
C ILE A 277 -6.02 12.34 -8.89
N SER A 278 -6.98 11.43 -8.66
CA SER A 278 -7.90 11.57 -7.53
C SER A 278 -7.19 11.48 -6.19
N GLN A 279 -6.16 10.64 -6.08
CA GLN A 279 -5.33 10.53 -4.88
C GLN A 279 -4.67 11.88 -4.52
N PHE A 280 -4.22 12.66 -5.50
CA PHE A 280 -3.67 14.00 -5.27
C PHE A 280 -4.68 14.90 -4.54
N PHE A 281 -5.92 14.95 -5.01
CA PHE A 281 -6.95 15.78 -4.37
C PHE A 281 -7.31 15.29 -2.96
N VAL A 282 -7.34 13.99 -2.74
CA VAL A 282 -7.63 13.42 -1.41
C VAL A 282 -6.50 13.72 -0.43
N ILE A 283 -5.25 13.59 -0.85
CA ILE A 283 -4.09 13.95 0.00
C ILE A 283 -4.06 15.46 0.27
N LEU A 284 -4.40 16.29 -0.72
CA LEU A 284 -4.53 17.73 -0.52
C LEU A 284 -5.58 18.05 0.56
N LEU A 285 -6.74 17.38 0.54
CA LEU A 285 -7.75 17.54 1.60
C LEU A 285 -7.22 17.14 2.98
N PHE A 286 -6.40 16.11 3.07
CA PHE A 286 -5.78 15.69 4.35
C PHE A 286 -4.78 16.73 4.86
N LEU A 287 -3.97 17.32 3.98
CA LEU A 287 -3.04 18.37 4.36
C LEU A 287 -3.76 19.67 4.77
N MET A 288 -4.82 20.03 4.03
CA MET A 288 -5.68 21.15 4.42
C MET A 288 -6.32 20.92 5.80
N LEU A 289 -6.81 19.71 6.06
CA LEU A 289 -7.28 19.35 7.40
C LEU A 289 -6.19 19.52 8.44
N GLY A 290 -4.93 19.14 8.14
CA GLY A 290 -3.80 19.29 9.04
C GLY A 290 -3.58 20.75 9.47
N VAL A 291 -3.55 21.70 8.52
CA VAL A 291 -3.44 23.15 8.84
C VAL A 291 -4.60 23.58 9.75
N LEU A 292 -5.82 23.16 9.42
CA LEU A 292 -7.01 23.52 10.20
C LEU A 292 -6.99 22.93 11.61
N LEU A 293 -6.49 21.70 11.79
CA LEU A 293 -6.36 21.08 13.12
C LEU A 293 -5.37 21.87 13.98
N TYR A 294 -4.19 22.24 13.47
CA TYR A 294 -3.22 23.04 14.20
C TYR A 294 -3.73 24.47 14.48
N THR A 295 -4.44 25.08 13.53
CA THR A 295 -5.09 26.38 13.72
C THR A 295 -6.17 26.31 14.80
N PHE A 296 -6.95 25.23 14.80
CA PHE A 296 -8.01 25.00 15.79
C PHE A 296 -7.44 24.82 17.18
N THR A 297 -6.41 23.97 17.37
CA THR A 297 -5.79 23.76 18.69
C THR A 297 -5.18 25.05 19.21
N ALA A 298 -4.46 25.80 18.36
CA ALA A 298 -3.87 27.08 18.74
C ALA A 298 -4.92 28.12 19.19
N ARG A 299 -6.04 28.25 18.46
CA ARG A 299 -7.12 29.21 18.81
C ARG A 299 -7.93 28.81 20.03
N GLN A 300 -8.07 27.50 20.29
CA GLN A 300 -8.79 26.97 21.45
C GLN A 300 -7.90 26.79 22.68
N GLY A 301 -6.61 27.08 22.60
CA GLY A 301 -5.66 26.85 23.69
C GLY A 301 -5.49 25.38 24.07
N ILE A 302 -5.69 24.48 23.11
CA ILE A 302 -5.52 23.04 23.29
C ILE A 302 -4.04 22.69 23.09
N GLU A 303 -3.44 22.02 24.05
CA GLU A 303 -2.06 21.56 23.94
C GLU A 303 -1.95 20.48 22.86
N ASN A 304 -0.98 20.64 21.94
CA ASN A 304 -0.73 19.66 20.92
C ASN A 304 -0.14 18.38 21.53
N PRO A 305 -0.55 17.18 21.07
CA PRO A 305 -0.02 15.92 21.58
C PRO A 305 1.47 15.78 21.25
N GLY A 306 2.20 15.01 22.06
CA GLY A 306 3.63 14.79 21.88
C GLY A 306 3.99 14.05 20.55
N LYS A 307 3.03 13.32 19.99
CA LYS A 307 3.16 12.68 18.68
C LYS A 307 2.16 13.27 17.70
N SER A 308 2.65 13.65 16.52
CA SER A 308 1.83 14.23 15.44
C SER A 308 0.65 13.35 15.02
N ASP A 309 0.83 12.03 15.09
CA ASP A 309 -0.20 11.04 14.73
C ASP A 309 -1.38 10.99 15.72
N GLU A 310 -1.25 11.60 16.90
CA GLU A 310 -2.31 11.64 17.90
C GLU A 310 -3.24 12.86 17.72
N LEU A 311 -2.84 13.86 16.92
CA LEU A 311 -3.58 15.12 16.79
C LEU A 311 -4.98 14.90 16.19
N PHE A 312 -5.08 14.25 15.04
CA PHE A 312 -6.37 14.04 14.38
C PHE A 312 -7.30 13.13 15.18
N PRO A 313 -6.83 11.97 15.71
CA PRO A 313 -7.63 11.17 16.63
C PRO A 313 -8.13 11.96 17.84
N MET A 314 -7.26 12.73 18.51
CA MET A 314 -7.59 13.52 19.69
C MET A 314 -8.73 14.50 19.41
N ILE A 315 -8.67 15.24 18.31
CA ILE A 315 -9.69 16.23 17.96
C ILE A 315 -10.97 15.58 17.44
N ALA A 316 -10.86 14.55 16.59
CA ALA A 316 -12.03 13.89 16.01
C ALA A 316 -12.86 13.09 17.03
N THR A 317 -12.21 12.48 18.03
CA THR A 317 -12.88 11.68 19.08
C THR A 317 -13.11 12.44 20.39
N GLY A 318 -12.49 13.61 20.54
CA GLY A 318 -12.74 14.54 21.65
C GLY A 318 -14.19 15.07 21.63
N ASN A 319 -14.56 15.76 22.69
CA ASN A 319 -15.90 16.36 22.79
C ASN A 319 -15.99 17.74 22.11
N TYR A 320 -15.13 18.01 21.12
CA TYR A 320 -15.08 19.28 20.39
C TYR A 320 -16.15 19.40 19.30
N PHE A 321 -16.56 18.26 18.74
CA PHE A 321 -17.52 18.18 17.62
C PHE A 321 -18.68 17.23 17.95
N PRO A 322 -19.78 17.27 17.17
CA PRO A 322 -20.85 16.29 17.28
C PRO A 322 -20.30 14.86 17.15
N GLY A 323 -20.86 13.94 17.93
CA GLY A 323 -20.36 12.55 18.02
C GLY A 323 -20.28 11.81 16.67
N ILE A 324 -21.04 12.26 15.65
CA ILE A 324 -21.01 11.69 14.30
C ILE A 324 -19.61 11.81 13.65
N VAL A 325 -18.84 12.87 13.96
CA VAL A 325 -17.48 13.06 13.42
C VAL A 325 -16.56 11.97 13.96
N GLY A 326 -16.58 11.74 15.27
CA GLY A 326 -15.80 10.68 15.90
C GLY A 326 -16.20 9.29 15.43
N ILE A 327 -17.49 9.03 15.25
CA ILE A 327 -18.01 7.77 14.70
C ILE A 327 -17.44 7.52 13.29
N LEU A 328 -17.56 8.49 12.38
CA LEU A 328 -17.08 8.35 11.01
C LEU A 328 -15.56 8.26 10.94
N PHE A 329 -14.83 8.99 11.79
CA PHE A 329 -13.38 8.88 11.91
C PHE A 329 -12.97 7.44 12.27
N ILE A 330 -13.57 6.87 13.31
CA ILE A 330 -13.25 5.52 13.77
C ILE A 330 -13.63 4.46 12.74
N ILE A 331 -14.83 4.59 12.13
CA ILE A 331 -15.22 3.69 11.02
C ILE A 331 -14.21 3.79 9.87
N GLY A 332 -13.82 5.00 9.47
CA GLY A 332 -12.84 5.23 8.41
C GLY A 332 -11.48 4.58 8.72
N LEU A 333 -10.99 4.76 9.95
CA LEU A 333 -9.72 4.20 10.40
C LEU A 333 -9.76 2.66 10.41
N ILE A 334 -10.77 2.07 11.03
CA ILE A 334 -10.95 0.61 11.10
C ILE A 334 -11.16 0.02 9.70
N ALA A 335 -12.06 0.63 8.91
CA ALA A 335 -12.31 0.21 7.53
C ALA A 335 -11.03 0.19 6.69
N SER A 336 -10.20 1.22 6.84
CA SER A 336 -8.93 1.35 6.13
C SER A 336 -7.97 0.21 6.45
N ALA A 337 -7.86 -0.16 7.70
CA ALA A 337 -6.92 -1.17 8.11
C ALA A 337 -7.39 -2.59 7.79
N TYR A 338 -8.65 -2.88 8.07
CA TYR A 338 -9.21 -4.19 7.74
C TYR A 338 -9.21 -4.45 6.22
N SER A 339 -9.56 -3.44 5.42
CA SER A 339 -9.46 -3.53 3.97
C SER A 339 -8.03 -3.79 3.51
N ALA A 340 -7.04 -3.05 4.03
CA ALA A 340 -5.64 -3.25 3.67
C ALA A 340 -5.13 -4.66 4.06
N ALA A 341 -5.53 -5.15 5.23
CA ALA A 341 -5.17 -6.49 5.71
C ALA A 341 -5.84 -7.60 4.88
N GLY A 342 -7.13 -7.45 4.56
CA GLY A 342 -7.86 -8.43 3.75
C GLY A 342 -7.32 -8.54 2.34
N SER A 343 -6.98 -7.41 1.77
CA SER A 343 -6.31 -7.26 0.50
C SER A 343 -4.96 -7.96 0.47
N ALA A 344 -4.11 -7.68 1.45
CA ALA A 344 -2.81 -8.33 1.59
C ALA A 344 -2.97 -9.84 1.80
N LEU A 345 -3.89 -10.29 2.64
CA LEU A 345 -4.15 -11.70 2.88
C LEU A 345 -4.58 -12.42 1.60
N THR A 346 -5.43 -11.79 0.78
CA THR A 346 -5.85 -12.33 -0.52
C THR A 346 -4.67 -12.41 -1.50
N ALA A 347 -3.86 -11.35 -1.61
CA ALA A 347 -2.70 -11.31 -2.49
C ALA A 347 -1.61 -12.30 -2.06
N LEU A 348 -1.33 -12.42 -0.76
CA LEU A 348 -0.41 -13.41 -0.20
C LEU A 348 -0.90 -14.83 -0.48
N THR A 349 -2.20 -15.08 -0.33
CA THR A 349 -2.80 -16.37 -0.67
C THR A 349 -2.64 -16.69 -2.16
N THR A 350 -2.88 -15.71 -3.04
CA THR A 350 -2.71 -15.86 -4.49
C THR A 350 -1.26 -16.17 -4.82
N SER A 351 -0.33 -15.31 -4.41
CA SER A 351 1.09 -15.48 -4.73
C SER A 351 1.65 -16.79 -4.16
N PHE A 352 1.33 -17.14 -2.93
CA PHE A 352 1.81 -18.40 -2.37
C PHE A 352 1.23 -19.62 -3.09
N THR A 353 -0.06 -19.59 -3.42
CA THR A 353 -0.72 -20.69 -4.13
C THR A 353 -0.23 -20.84 -5.57
N VAL A 354 -0.14 -19.72 -6.29
CA VAL A 354 0.23 -19.68 -7.72
C VAL A 354 1.74 -19.74 -7.91
N ASP A 355 2.49 -18.84 -7.25
CA ASP A 355 3.90 -18.61 -7.53
C ASP A 355 4.82 -19.57 -6.75
N ILE A 356 4.52 -19.83 -5.48
CA ILE A 356 5.37 -20.67 -4.62
C ILE A 356 5.05 -22.15 -4.80
N LEU A 357 3.77 -22.53 -4.68
CA LEU A 357 3.30 -23.91 -4.77
C LEU A 357 3.04 -24.40 -6.21
N ASN A 358 3.03 -23.49 -7.20
CA ASN A 358 2.66 -23.80 -8.61
C ASN A 358 1.32 -24.56 -8.72
N ALA A 359 0.38 -24.28 -7.82
CA ALA A 359 -0.87 -25.04 -7.73
C ALA A 359 -1.86 -24.73 -8.87
N HIS A 360 -1.64 -23.66 -9.65
CA HIS A 360 -2.42 -23.32 -10.84
C HIS A 360 -2.36 -24.39 -11.95
N LYS A 361 -1.37 -25.31 -11.89
CA LYS A 361 -1.23 -26.44 -12.81
C LYS A 361 -2.09 -27.64 -12.42
N LYS A 362 -2.80 -27.59 -11.28
CA LYS A 362 -3.68 -28.66 -10.77
C LYS A 362 -5.12 -28.45 -11.23
N ASP A 363 -5.94 -29.47 -11.06
CA ASP A 363 -7.38 -29.39 -11.29
C ASP A 363 -8.06 -28.37 -10.35
N GLU A 364 -9.21 -27.82 -10.76
CA GLU A 364 -9.96 -26.79 -10.06
C GLU A 364 -10.31 -27.14 -8.61
N ALA A 365 -10.66 -28.41 -8.34
CA ALA A 365 -11.03 -28.87 -7.00
C ALA A 365 -9.82 -28.90 -6.07
N ALA A 366 -8.68 -29.43 -6.54
CA ALA A 366 -7.42 -29.44 -5.79
C ALA A 366 -6.89 -28.01 -5.57
N LEU A 367 -6.95 -27.15 -6.59
CA LEU A 367 -6.57 -25.74 -6.50
C LEU A 367 -7.40 -25.02 -5.42
N SER A 368 -8.73 -25.21 -5.41
CA SER A 368 -9.63 -24.61 -4.41
C SER A 368 -9.29 -25.09 -2.99
N LYS A 369 -9.00 -26.39 -2.83
CA LYS A 369 -8.62 -26.95 -1.52
C LYS A 369 -7.30 -26.37 -1.02
N ILE A 370 -6.26 -26.33 -1.86
CA ILE A 370 -4.94 -25.77 -1.53
C ILE A 370 -5.09 -24.30 -1.17
N ARG A 371 -5.77 -23.49 -2.00
CA ARG A 371 -6.03 -22.08 -1.74
C ARG A 371 -6.62 -21.82 -0.35
N LYS A 372 -7.63 -22.61 0.04
CA LYS A 372 -8.29 -22.48 1.35
C LYS A 372 -7.33 -22.74 2.51
N HIS A 373 -6.49 -23.79 2.42
CA HIS A 373 -5.49 -24.08 3.45
C HIS A 373 -4.41 -23.01 3.53
N VAL A 374 -3.93 -22.55 2.36
CA VAL A 374 -2.97 -21.44 2.29
C VAL A 374 -3.55 -20.18 2.92
N HIS A 375 -4.82 -19.85 2.64
CA HIS A 375 -5.48 -18.67 3.20
C HIS A 375 -5.55 -18.70 4.73
N ILE A 376 -5.84 -19.86 5.34
CA ILE A 376 -5.80 -20.06 6.79
C ILE A 376 -4.36 -19.89 7.31
N GLY A 377 -3.39 -20.54 6.66
CA GLY A 377 -1.98 -20.44 7.04
C GLY A 377 -1.46 -19.01 7.01
N MET A 378 -1.82 -18.23 5.97
CA MET A 378 -1.43 -16.82 5.86
C MET A 378 -2.03 -15.95 6.96
N ALA A 379 -3.30 -16.18 7.33
CA ALA A 379 -3.94 -15.49 8.45
C ALA A 379 -3.21 -15.78 9.76
N PHE A 380 -2.85 -17.04 10.01
CA PHE A 380 -2.10 -17.44 11.22
C PHE A 380 -0.71 -16.78 11.26
N VAL A 381 0.05 -16.83 10.18
CA VAL A 381 1.37 -16.16 10.09
C VAL A 381 1.24 -14.67 10.31
N MET A 382 0.23 -14.01 9.72
CA MET A 382 -0.02 -12.59 9.94
C MET A 382 -0.24 -12.25 11.42
N GLY A 383 -1.01 -13.06 12.13
CA GLY A 383 -1.22 -12.91 13.57
C GLY A 383 0.09 -13.01 14.36
N ILE A 384 0.93 -13.98 14.04
CA ILE A 384 2.27 -14.13 14.66
C ILE A 384 3.12 -12.89 14.40
N VAL A 385 3.19 -12.42 13.17
CA VAL A 385 4.01 -11.24 12.79
C VAL A 385 3.53 -9.98 13.52
N ILE A 386 2.21 -9.77 13.65
CA ILE A 386 1.65 -8.64 14.43
C ILE A 386 2.09 -8.74 15.88
N PHE A 387 2.01 -9.93 16.48
CA PHE A 387 2.39 -10.13 17.88
C PHE A 387 3.89 -9.93 18.10
N VAL A 388 4.74 -10.47 17.23
CA VAL A 388 6.20 -10.26 17.28
C VAL A 388 6.55 -8.79 17.09
N PHE A 389 5.87 -8.09 16.17
CA PHE A 389 6.08 -6.65 15.96
C PHE A 389 5.73 -5.84 17.22
N ASN A 390 4.66 -6.20 17.94
CA ASN A 390 4.30 -5.56 19.21
C ASN A 390 5.40 -5.69 20.26
N LEU A 391 6.14 -6.81 20.28
CA LEU A 391 7.22 -7.03 21.23
C LEU A 391 8.50 -6.27 20.87
N LEU A 392 8.74 -6.00 19.59
CA LEU A 392 10.02 -5.45 19.07
C LEU A 392 9.93 -3.97 18.72
N ASN A 393 8.74 -3.38 18.59
CA ASN A 393 8.58 -2.04 18.01
C ASN A 393 8.88 -0.92 18.99
N ASN A 394 9.91 -0.10 18.63
CA ASN A 394 10.26 1.15 19.29
C ASN A 394 10.30 2.35 18.33
N THR A 395 9.85 2.19 17.06
CA THR A 395 9.96 3.21 16.02
C THR A 395 8.59 3.64 15.50
N SER A 396 8.55 4.76 14.76
CA SER A 396 7.35 5.20 14.04
C SER A 396 6.91 4.15 13.02
N VAL A 397 5.61 3.86 13.01
CA VAL A 397 5.00 2.86 12.09
C VAL A 397 5.17 3.24 10.62
N ILE A 398 5.12 4.54 10.29
CA ILE A 398 5.32 5.03 8.93
C ILE A 398 6.74 4.77 8.46
N ASP A 399 7.72 5.14 9.27
CA ASP A 399 9.13 4.96 8.91
C ASP A 399 9.46 3.48 8.74
N ALA A 400 8.91 2.62 9.59
CA ALA A 400 9.05 1.17 9.45
C ALA A 400 8.48 0.66 8.12
N ILE A 401 7.30 1.12 7.69
CA ILE A 401 6.67 0.70 6.43
C ILE A 401 7.53 1.09 5.22
N TYR A 402 7.96 2.36 5.13
CA TYR A 402 8.74 2.82 3.98
C TYR A 402 10.15 2.22 3.97
N THR A 403 10.76 2.05 5.13
CA THR A 403 12.07 1.38 5.25
C THR A 403 11.98 -0.08 4.79
N LEU A 404 11.01 -0.86 5.29
CA LEU A 404 10.77 -2.24 4.85
C LEU A 404 10.48 -2.32 3.35
N ALA A 405 9.65 -1.38 2.82
CA ALA A 405 9.38 -1.30 1.40
C ALA A 405 10.64 -1.03 0.58
N SER A 406 11.50 -0.11 1.01
CA SER A 406 12.74 0.23 0.32
C SER A 406 13.71 -0.96 0.23
N TYR A 407 13.79 -1.78 1.27
CA TYR A 407 14.62 -2.98 1.26
C TYR A 407 14.04 -4.12 0.43
N THR A 408 12.73 -4.27 0.38
CA THR A 408 12.08 -5.45 -0.21
C THR A 408 11.60 -5.22 -1.64
N TYR A 409 11.07 -4.03 -1.99
CA TYR A 409 10.67 -3.73 -3.37
C TYR A 409 11.83 -3.30 -4.27
N GLY A 410 12.97 -2.86 -3.71
CA GLY A 410 14.14 -2.48 -4.50
C GLY A 410 14.59 -3.58 -5.47
N PRO A 411 14.85 -4.81 -5.01
CA PRO A 411 15.21 -5.91 -5.88
C PRO A 411 14.14 -6.24 -6.94
N ILE A 412 12.85 -6.18 -6.60
CA ILE A 412 11.75 -6.39 -7.55
C ILE A 412 11.81 -5.32 -8.65
N LEU A 413 11.92 -4.06 -8.26
CA LEU A 413 12.02 -2.93 -9.20
C LEU A 413 13.24 -3.06 -10.13
N GLY A 414 14.40 -3.45 -9.59
CA GLY A 414 15.62 -3.68 -10.37
C GLY A 414 15.48 -4.83 -11.38
N LEU A 415 14.86 -5.95 -10.98
CA LEU A 415 14.57 -7.09 -11.86
C LEU A 415 13.65 -6.69 -13.01
N PHE A 416 12.53 -6.02 -12.72
CA PHE A 416 11.59 -5.57 -13.74
C PHE A 416 12.21 -4.51 -14.65
N ALA A 417 12.91 -3.54 -14.11
CA ALA A 417 13.61 -2.52 -14.89
C ALA A 417 14.61 -3.16 -15.86
N PHE A 418 15.46 -4.07 -15.38
CA PHE A 418 16.39 -4.79 -16.26
C PHE A 418 15.66 -5.58 -17.34
N GLY A 419 14.60 -6.29 -16.99
CA GLY A 419 13.81 -7.10 -17.92
C GLY A 419 13.13 -6.28 -19.02
N ILE A 420 12.62 -5.09 -18.68
CA ILE A 420 11.90 -4.21 -19.60
C ILE A 420 12.87 -3.41 -20.48
N PHE A 421 13.91 -2.81 -19.88
CA PHE A 421 14.82 -1.90 -20.61
C PHE A 421 15.94 -2.60 -21.35
N THR A 422 16.20 -3.90 -21.06
CA THR A 422 17.25 -4.64 -21.75
C THR A 422 16.66 -5.87 -22.47
N LYS A 423 17.37 -6.33 -23.53
CA LYS A 423 17.12 -7.63 -24.20
C LYS A 423 18.13 -8.69 -23.81
N LYS A 424 19.02 -8.38 -22.85
CA LYS A 424 20.13 -9.26 -22.46
C LYS A 424 19.62 -10.45 -21.65
N GLN A 425 20.23 -11.61 -21.86
CA GLN A 425 20.01 -12.79 -21.03
C GLN A 425 21.03 -12.81 -19.89
N VAL A 426 20.58 -13.30 -18.73
CA VAL A 426 21.42 -13.41 -17.52
C VAL A 426 21.49 -14.84 -17.02
N TYR A 427 22.45 -15.14 -16.17
CA TYR A 427 22.52 -16.42 -15.46
C TYR A 427 21.49 -16.46 -14.33
N ASP A 428 20.29 -16.98 -14.62
CA ASP A 428 19.13 -17.02 -13.72
C ASP A 428 19.41 -17.60 -12.33
N PRO A 429 20.19 -18.71 -12.14
CA PRO A 429 20.45 -19.28 -10.81
C PRO A 429 21.15 -18.32 -9.82
N TYR A 430 21.86 -17.30 -10.31
CA TYR A 430 22.58 -16.34 -9.46
C TYR A 430 21.76 -15.08 -9.12
N ILE A 431 20.58 -14.92 -9.69
CA ILE A 431 19.72 -13.76 -9.44
C ILE A 431 19.29 -13.65 -7.96
N PRO A 432 18.93 -14.75 -7.26
CA PRO A 432 18.62 -14.67 -5.83
C PRO A 432 19.76 -14.06 -5.01
N LEU A 433 21.01 -14.37 -5.35
CA LEU A 433 22.19 -13.81 -4.68
C LEU A 433 22.26 -12.29 -4.85
N VAL A 434 22.09 -11.80 -6.10
CA VAL A 434 22.08 -10.36 -6.38
C VAL A 434 20.94 -9.67 -5.62
N ALA A 435 19.76 -10.26 -5.62
CA ALA A 435 18.58 -9.71 -4.93
C ALA A 435 18.73 -9.63 -3.41
N ILE A 436 19.53 -10.52 -2.79
CA ILE A 436 19.84 -10.48 -1.36
C ILE A 436 20.98 -9.51 -1.06
N LEU A 437 22.00 -9.47 -1.91
CA LEU A 437 23.16 -8.60 -1.69
C LEU A 437 22.80 -7.11 -1.85
N SER A 438 21.89 -6.76 -2.76
CA SER A 438 21.48 -5.37 -2.99
C SER A 438 20.92 -4.69 -1.73
N PRO A 439 19.92 -5.23 -1.01
CA PRO A 439 19.46 -4.63 0.24
C PRO A 439 20.53 -4.68 1.34
N ALA A 440 21.40 -5.68 1.37
CA ALA A 440 22.50 -5.72 2.34
C ALA A 440 23.49 -4.56 2.12
N LEU A 441 23.85 -4.26 0.87
CA LEU A 441 24.67 -3.10 0.51
C LEU A 441 23.96 -1.79 0.87
N CYS A 442 22.64 -1.69 0.62
CA CYS A 442 21.85 -0.55 1.01
C CYS A 442 21.85 -0.32 2.52
N TYR A 443 21.77 -1.39 3.31
CA TYR A 443 21.84 -1.30 4.77
C TYR A 443 23.19 -0.73 5.23
N VAL A 444 24.30 -1.22 4.68
CA VAL A 444 25.65 -0.70 4.99
C VAL A 444 25.75 0.78 4.62
N LEU A 445 25.28 1.17 3.44
CA LEU A 445 25.28 2.57 3.01
C LEU A 445 24.42 3.46 3.90
N GLN A 446 23.19 3.04 4.20
CA GLN A 446 22.27 3.82 5.04
C GLN A 446 22.83 4.00 6.45
N SER A 447 23.39 2.96 7.05
CA SER A 447 23.94 2.99 8.41
C SER A 447 25.18 3.87 8.53
N ASN A 448 25.89 4.13 7.44
CA ASN A 448 27.12 4.94 7.44
C ASN A 448 26.97 6.25 6.64
N SER A 449 25.76 6.57 6.14
CA SER A 449 25.57 7.69 5.22
C SER A 449 25.98 9.04 5.81
N GLU A 450 25.65 9.29 7.07
CA GLU A 450 26.02 10.52 7.76
C GLU A 450 27.54 10.72 7.87
N ALA A 451 28.27 9.62 8.15
CA ALA A 451 29.71 9.66 8.28
C ALA A 451 30.44 9.74 6.93
N TRP A 452 29.89 9.10 5.88
CA TRP A 452 30.55 9.03 4.57
C TRP A 452 30.21 10.19 3.64
N PHE A 453 29.07 10.86 3.85
CA PHE A 453 28.55 11.88 2.95
C PHE A 453 28.23 13.21 3.69
N ASP A 454 29.12 13.63 4.58
CA ASP A 454 29.05 14.94 5.28
C ASP A 454 27.66 15.26 5.88
N GLY A 455 27.10 14.30 6.61
CA GLY A 455 25.81 14.46 7.28
C GLY A 455 24.58 14.16 6.41
N TYR A 456 24.77 13.67 5.17
CA TYR A 456 23.66 13.27 4.31
C TYR A 456 22.96 12.03 4.85
N GLN A 457 21.66 12.14 5.11
CA GLN A 457 20.80 11.03 5.53
C GLN A 457 20.05 10.44 4.34
N ILE A 458 20.33 9.17 4.03
CA ILE A 458 19.57 8.42 3.01
C ILE A 458 18.18 8.12 3.57
N SER A 459 17.15 8.56 2.84
CA SER A 459 15.74 8.40 3.18
C SER A 459 15.02 7.49 2.16
N TYR A 460 13.94 7.96 1.56
CA TYR A 460 13.10 7.18 0.63
C TYR A 460 13.77 6.88 -0.71
N GLU A 461 14.82 7.61 -1.09
CA GLU A 461 15.69 7.29 -2.23
C GLU A 461 16.43 5.97 -2.10
N LEU A 462 16.47 5.36 -0.91
CA LEU A 462 17.02 4.03 -0.67
C LEU A 462 16.39 2.97 -1.60
N LEU A 463 15.11 3.12 -1.93
CA LEU A 463 14.42 2.25 -2.89
C LEU A 463 15.09 2.29 -4.26
N ILE A 464 15.44 3.49 -4.74
CA ILE A 464 16.08 3.70 -6.05
C ILE A 464 17.49 3.12 -6.04
N LEU A 465 18.25 3.37 -4.97
CA LEU A 465 19.60 2.81 -4.81
C LEU A 465 19.59 1.28 -4.81
N ASN A 466 18.66 0.67 -4.07
CA ASN A 466 18.52 -0.77 -4.01
C ASN A 466 18.14 -1.36 -5.39
N ALA A 467 17.24 -0.72 -6.12
CA ALA A 467 16.91 -1.11 -7.49
C ALA A 467 18.09 -0.95 -8.44
N ALA A 468 18.89 0.13 -8.30
CA ALA A 468 20.09 0.36 -9.09
C ALA A 468 21.17 -0.72 -8.81
N PHE A 469 21.42 -1.07 -7.55
CA PHE A 469 22.34 -2.16 -7.21
C PHE A 469 21.89 -3.50 -7.78
N THR A 470 20.60 -3.79 -7.71
CA THR A 470 20.07 -5.00 -8.33
C THR A 470 20.28 -4.96 -9.85
N PHE A 471 19.95 -3.85 -10.51
CA PHE A 471 20.15 -3.68 -11.96
C PHE A 471 21.63 -3.85 -12.36
N LEU A 472 22.55 -3.21 -11.64
CA LEU A 472 23.99 -3.32 -11.88
C LEU A 472 24.51 -4.74 -11.63
N GLY A 473 24.05 -5.39 -10.56
CA GLY A 473 24.37 -6.80 -10.29
C GLY A 473 23.91 -7.72 -11.42
N LEU A 474 22.74 -7.46 -12.03
CA LEU A 474 22.27 -8.18 -13.20
C LEU A 474 23.12 -7.91 -14.43
N CYS A 475 23.68 -6.71 -14.59
CA CYS A 475 24.64 -6.42 -15.65
C CYS A 475 25.89 -7.29 -15.57
N LEU A 476 26.35 -7.61 -14.36
CA LEU A 476 27.48 -8.53 -14.15
C LEU A 476 27.14 -9.98 -14.49
N LEU A 477 25.87 -10.36 -14.42
CA LEU A 477 25.38 -11.71 -14.73
C LEU A 477 24.99 -11.90 -16.21
N ILE A 478 25.24 -10.93 -17.09
CA ILE A 478 24.90 -11.05 -18.51
C ILE A 478 25.64 -12.22 -19.14
N LYS A 479 24.90 -13.13 -19.79
CA LYS A 479 25.49 -14.21 -20.59
C LYS A 479 26.25 -13.61 -21.77
N ARG A 480 27.56 -13.80 -21.84
CA ARG A 480 28.33 -13.51 -23.06
C ARG A 480 27.77 -14.40 -24.16
N LYS A 481 27.48 -13.84 -25.35
CA LYS A 481 27.14 -14.65 -26.52
C LYS A 481 28.26 -15.65 -26.73
N SER A 482 28.01 -16.94 -26.49
CA SER A 482 28.84 -17.99 -27.03
C SER A 482 28.81 -17.86 -28.53
N SER A 483 29.93 -17.75 -29.17
CA SER A 483 30.08 -17.82 -30.63
C SER A 483 29.92 -19.29 -31.04
N ALA A 484 28.71 -19.83 -30.96
CA ALA A 484 28.39 -21.18 -31.41
C ALA A 484 27.27 -21.07 -32.47
N ALA A 485 27.67 -21.47 -33.66
CA ALA A 485 26.95 -21.90 -34.87
C ALA A 485 25.48 -21.46 -35.13
N PRO A 486 25.16 -21.05 -36.32
CA PRO A 486 23.80 -20.73 -36.71
C PRO A 486 22.92 -21.98 -36.60
N ILE A 487 21.90 -21.94 -35.77
CA ILE A 487 20.85 -22.95 -35.72
C ILE A 487 20.12 -22.94 -37.06
N ASN A 488 20.16 -24.10 -37.70
CA ASN A 488 19.57 -24.49 -38.97
C ASN A 488 18.11 -23.95 -39.07
N SER A 489 17.88 -23.07 -40.05
CA SER A 489 16.59 -22.42 -40.33
C SER A 489 15.55 -23.32 -41.00
N SER A 490 15.61 -24.64 -40.81
CA SER A 490 14.74 -25.61 -41.50
C SER A 490 13.52 -26.07 -40.72
N LEU A 491 13.18 -25.52 -39.54
CA LEU A 491 12.04 -25.92 -38.72
C LEU A 491 10.94 -24.85 -38.52
N ILE A 492 10.96 -23.75 -39.30
CA ILE A 492 9.85 -22.79 -39.31
C ILE A 492 9.14 -22.91 -40.65
N LYS A 493 8.47 -24.05 -40.89
CA LYS A 493 7.35 -24.19 -41.80
C LYS A 493 6.52 -25.39 -41.35
N LYS A 494 5.45 -25.09 -40.62
CA LYS A 494 4.15 -25.80 -40.54
C LYS A 494 3.52 -25.50 -39.15
N HIS A 495 2.62 -24.68 -39.13
CA HIS A 495 1.19 -24.59 -38.87
C HIS A 495 0.81 -23.15 -38.56
#